data_cf070fc442eda863826c98a1d362f2fd
#
_entry.id   cf070fc442eda863826c98a1d362f2fd
#
_cell.length_a   1.000
_cell.length_b   1.000
_cell.length_c   1.000
_cell.angle_alpha   90.00
_cell.angle_beta   90.00
_cell.angle_gamma   90.00
#
_symmetry.space_group_name_H-M   'P 1'
#
loop_
_entity.id
_entity.type
_entity.pdbx_description
1 polymer ?
#
loop_
_entity_poly.entity_id
_entity_poly.type
_entity_poly.pdbx_seq_one_letter_code
_entity_poly.pdbx_strand_id
1 'polypeptide(L)'
;GVHAGEPFKIHARHTLWATGGIGGVYDHSTNYPQLTGDACYIAQEHGITMEHLDYVQIHPTGLFSPQPGRTFLISESCRGEGAILLNAAGERFTDELQPRDVVAAAIREQMKQDGTEHEWLSFAPVERDVVTGHFANIRARCLEDGRDILDEPIPVTPTQHYFMGGVWVDKDGRTSMPELYAAGETACNGVHGKNRLASNSLLESLVWGRRAAWYMRTGES
;
A
#
# COMPACT_ATOMS: atom_id res chain seq x y z
N GLY A 1 -3.81 22.56 16.02
CA GLY A 1 -2.69 21.66 16.33
C GLY A 1 -2.21 21.80 17.75
N VAL A 2 -1.25 20.96 18.14
CA VAL A 2 -0.55 21.02 19.43
C VAL A 2 0.95 21.09 19.16
N HIS A 3 1.66 22.05 19.80
CA HIS A 3 3.10 22.17 19.75
C HIS A 3 3.63 22.31 21.16
N ALA A 4 4.58 21.47 21.55
CA ALA A 4 5.15 21.41 22.92
C ALA A 4 4.06 21.32 24.04
N GLY A 5 2.94 20.63 23.77
CA GLY A 5 1.82 20.50 24.69
C GLY A 5 0.79 21.63 24.65
N GLU A 6 1.07 22.71 23.93
CA GLU A 6 0.18 23.88 23.83
C GLU A 6 -0.64 23.84 22.52
N PRO A 7 -1.97 24.09 22.59
CA PRO A 7 -2.80 24.15 21.41
C PRO A 7 -2.51 25.43 20.60
N PHE A 8 -2.49 25.30 19.28
CA PHE A 8 -2.37 26.43 18.37
C PHE A 8 -3.38 26.32 17.22
N LYS A 9 -3.68 27.47 16.58
CA LYS A 9 -4.51 27.56 15.38
C LYS A 9 -3.74 28.22 14.25
N ILE A 10 -3.89 27.67 13.05
CA ILE A 10 -3.41 28.30 11.81
C ILE A 10 -4.64 28.69 11.00
N HIS A 11 -4.74 29.96 10.65
CA HIS A 11 -5.77 30.46 9.74
C HIS A 11 -5.17 30.51 8.32
N ALA A 12 -5.74 29.74 7.42
CA ALA A 12 -5.35 29.67 6.01
C ALA A 12 -6.58 29.88 5.11
N ARG A 13 -6.37 30.47 3.93
CA ARG A 13 -7.45 30.57 2.93
C ARG A 13 -7.78 29.18 2.36
N HIS A 14 -6.76 28.39 2.11
CA HIS A 14 -6.89 27.03 1.56
C HIS A 14 -6.16 26.03 2.43
N THR A 15 -6.72 24.86 2.56
CA THR A 15 -6.11 23.73 3.27
C THR A 15 -6.02 22.54 2.33
N LEU A 16 -4.86 21.89 2.25
CA LEU A 16 -4.65 20.66 1.49
C LEU A 16 -4.37 19.50 2.45
N TRP A 17 -5.19 18.47 2.39
CA TRP A 17 -4.93 17.21 3.07
C TRP A 17 -4.04 16.30 2.21
N ALA A 18 -2.89 15.90 2.75
CA ALA A 18 -1.96 14.95 2.21
C ALA A 18 -1.53 13.95 3.31
N THR A 19 -2.53 13.40 4.01
CA THR A 19 -2.38 12.68 5.27
C THR A 19 -2.07 11.20 5.09
N GLY A 20 -2.00 10.71 3.84
CA GLY A 20 -1.81 9.30 3.54
C GLY A 20 -3.08 8.48 3.71
N GLY A 21 -2.93 7.15 3.73
CA GLY A 21 -4.03 6.21 3.73
C GLY A 21 -4.42 5.68 5.10
N ILE A 22 -4.84 4.41 5.13
CA ILE A 22 -5.43 3.73 6.29
C ILE A 22 -4.61 2.50 6.72
N GLY A 23 -3.39 2.32 6.22
CA GLY A 23 -2.65 1.07 6.39
C GLY A 23 -2.30 0.72 7.83
N GLY A 24 -2.24 1.72 8.73
CA GLY A 24 -1.94 1.51 10.14
C GLY A 24 -3.02 0.79 10.95
N VAL A 25 -4.23 0.59 10.37
CA VAL A 25 -5.32 -0.19 11.02
C VAL A 25 -5.28 -1.68 10.66
N TYR A 26 -4.31 -2.11 9.85
CA TYR A 26 -4.14 -3.49 9.42
C TYR A 26 -2.95 -4.14 10.13
N ASP A 27 -3.10 -5.39 10.56
CA ASP A 27 -2.05 -6.17 11.23
C ASP A 27 -0.82 -6.34 10.33
N HIS A 28 -1.05 -6.60 9.02
CA HIS A 28 0.00 -6.68 8.02
C HIS A 28 -0.17 -5.54 7.00
N SER A 29 0.71 -4.54 7.06
CA SER A 29 0.71 -3.40 6.17
C SER A 29 2.11 -2.96 5.78
N THR A 30 2.27 -2.57 4.51
CA THR A 30 3.51 -1.92 4.04
C THR A 30 3.57 -0.45 4.43
N ASN A 31 2.52 0.11 5.01
CA ASN A 31 2.44 1.47 5.50
C ASN A 31 2.94 1.59 6.94
N TYR A 32 3.20 2.81 7.35
CA TYR A 32 3.57 3.08 8.75
C TYR A 32 2.35 3.02 9.67
N PRO A 33 2.49 2.55 10.93
CA PRO A 33 1.38 2.39 11.88
C PRO A 33 0.59 3.67 12.19
N GLN A 34 1.21 4.85 12.03
CA GLN A 34 0.56 6.14 12.25
C GLN A 34 -0.41 6.56 11.14
N LEU A 35 -0.48 5.84 10.02
CA LEU A 35 -1.42 6.13 8.92
C LEU A 35 -2.77 5.46 9.20
N THR A 36 -3.54 6.04 10.11
CA THR A 36 -4.77 5.45 10.69
C THR A 36 -6.06 5.96 10.04
N GLY A 37 -5.95 6.73 8.95
CA GLY A 37 -7.12 7.23 8.23
C GLY A 37 -7.80 8.44 8.90
N ASP A 38 -7.06 9.25 9.62
CA ASP A 38 -7.58 10.40 10.36
C ASP A 38 -8.39 11.35 9.49
N ALA A 39 -7.97 11.58 8.23
CA ALA A 39 -8.76 12.40 7.31
C ALA A 39 -10.13 11.81 7.00
N CYS A 40 -10.26 10.49 6.89
CA CYS A 40 -11.57 9.85 6.69
C CYS A 40 -12.47 10.03 7.92
N TYR A 41 -11.90 9.88 9.11
CA TYR A 41 -12.64 10.12 10.35
C TYR A 41 -13.12 11.58 10.44
N ILE A 42 -12.24 12.56 10.22
CA ILE A 42 -12.57 13.98 10.23
C ILE A 42 -13.59 14.30 9.12
N ALA A 43 -13.45 13.72 7.94
CA ALA A 43 -14.38 13.90 6.82
C ALA A 43 -15.80 13.43 7.21
N GLN A 44 -15.91 12.28 7.87
CA GLN A 44 -17.18 11.74 8.35
C GLN A 44 -17.85 12.68 9.37
N GLU A 45 -17.11 13.15 10.37
CA GLU A 45 -17.61 14.06 11.39
C GLU A 45 -18.10 15.41 10.83
N HIS A 46 -17.53 15.85 9.70
CA HIS A 46 -17.87 17.13 9.09
C HIS A 46 -18.73 17.03 7.82
N GLY A 47 -19.24 15.84 7.49
CA GLY A 47 -20.10 15.63 6.32
C GLY A 47 -19.39 15.86 4.99
N ILE A 48 -18.06 15.68 4.94
CA ILE A 48 -17.27 15.76 3.71
C ILE A 48 -17.45 14.45 2.94
N THR A 49 -17.71 14.55 1.63
CA THR A 49 -17.96 13.38 0.78
C THR A 49 -16.75 12.47 0.72
N MET A 50 -16.98 11.18 0.91
CA MET A 50 -15.99 10.11 0.74
C MET A 50 -16.52 9.08 -0.25
N GLU A 51 -15.61 8.42 -0.95
CA GLU A 51 -15.95 7.36 -1.91
C GLU A 51 -15.08 6.13 -1.74
N HIS A 52 -15.64 4.98 -2.08
CA HIS A 52 -14.94 3.70 -2.23
C HIS A 52 -14.08 3.30 -1.03
N LEU A 53 -14.58 3.45 0.19
CA LEU A 53 -13.86 3.11 1.42
C LEU A 53 -13.50 1.61 1.51
N ASP A 54 -14.13 0.77 0.69
CA ASP A 54 -13.83 -0.65 0.51
C ASP A 54 -12.72 -0.93 -0.54
N TYR A 55 -12.22 0.10 -1.25
CA TYR A 55 -11.17 -0.07 -2.25
C TYR A 55 -9.79 -0.07 -1.62
N VAL A 56 -9.40 -1.21 -1.09
CA VAL A 56 -8.09 -1.44 -0.46
C VAL A 56 -7.31 -2.45 -1.27
N GLN A 57 -6.14 -2.07 -1.76
CA GLN A 57 -5.24 -2.96 -2.46
C GLN A 57 -4.44 -3.80 -1.47
N ILE A 58 -4.52 -5.11 -1.64
CA ILE A 58 -3.70 -6.07 -0.92
C ILE A 58 -2.56 -6.52 -1.83
N HIS A 59 -1.32 -6.38 -1.36
CA HIS A 59 -0.16 -6.94 -2.05
C HIS A 59 0.01 -8.41 -1.64
N PRO A 60 0.21 -9.33 -2.59
CA PRO A 60 0.30 -10.76 -2.28
C PRO A 60 1.46 -11.13 -1.35
N THR A 61 2.61 -10.47 -1.51
CA THR A 61 3.87 -10.90 -0.92
C THR A 61 4.50 -9.84 -0.01
N GLY A 62 3.95 -9.63 1.19
CA GLY A 62 4.67 -9.01 2.30
C GLY A 62 5.53 -10.05 3.01
N LEU A 63 6.73 -9.70 3.44
CA LEU A 63 7.56 -10.58 4.27
C LEU A 63 6.87 -10.80 5.61
N PHE A 64 6.50 -12.04 5.91
CA PHE A 64 5.84 -12.36 7.17
C PHE A 64 6.83 -12.25 8.33
N SER A 65 6.41 -11.58 9.37
CA SER A 65 7.10 -11.51 10.66
C SER A 65 6.07 -11.55 11.78
N PRO A 66 6.29 -12.33 12.85
CA PRO A 66 5.44 -12.32 14.04
C PRO A 66 5.62 -11.03 14.87
N GLN A 67 6.65 -10.23 14.57
CA GLN A 67 6.89 -8.97 15.26
C GLN A 67 5.99 -7.87 14.70
N PRO A 68 5.37 -7.04 15.58
CA PRO A 68 4.54 -5.93 15.13
C PRO A 68 5.40 -4.89 14.40
N GLY A 69 4.78 -4.20 13.43
CA GLY A 69 5.43 -3.13 12.72
C GLY A 69 5.10 -3.11 11.23
N ARG A 70 5.84 -2.29 10.51
CA ARG A 70 5.67 -2.18 9.06
C ARG A 70 6.16 -3.44 8.36
N THR A 71 5.27 -4.08 7.60
CA THR A 71 5.62 -5.25 6.78
C THR A 71 6.57 -4.83 5.64
N PHE A 72 7.69 -5.54 5.51
CA PHE A 72 8.60 -5.32 4.40
C PHE A 72 8.00 -5.89 3.10
N LEU A 73 7.99 -5.07 2.06
CA LEU A 73 7.44 -5.46 0.76
C LEU A 73 8.42 -6.33 -0.03
N ILE A 74 8.01 -7.54 -0.38
CA ILE A 74 8.69 -8.34 -1.41
C ILE A 74 8.10 -7.93 -2.76
N SER A 75 8.91 -7.25 -3.57
CA SER A 75 8.47 -6.65 -4.84
C SER A 75 7.79 -7.66 -5.76
N GLU A 76 6.79 -7.20 -6.50
CA GLU A 76 6.13 -7.97 -7.56
C GLU A 76 7.12 -8.44 -8.64
N SER A 77 8.19 -7.68 -8.88
CA SER A 77 9.25 -8.04 -9.82
C SER A 77 9.91 -9.39 -9.49
N CYS A 78 9.94 -9.81 -8.21
CA CYS A 78 10.46 -11.13 -7.84
C CYS A 78 9.68 -12.26 -8.52
N ARG A 79 8.34 -12.16 -8.52
CA ARG A 79 7.47 -13.12 -9.22
C ARG A 79 7.58 -12.97 -10.73
N GLY A 80 7.74 -11.74 -11.23
CA GLY A 80 8.00 -11.46 -12.65
C GLY A 80 9.30 -12.08 -13.17
N GLU A 81 10.34 -12.19 -12.33
CA GLU A 81 11.62 -12.83 -12.66
C GLU A 81 11.62 -14.35 -12.36
N GLY A 82 10.46 -14.91 -11.98
CA GLY A 82 10.29 -16.36 -11.85
C GLY A 82 10.24 -16.94 -10.43
N ALA A 83 10.22 -16.11 -9.39
CA ALA A 83 10.00 -16.63 -8.03
C ALA A 83 8.59 -17.22 -7.90
N ILE A 84 8.49 -18.40 -7.26
CA ILE A 84 7.25 -19.19 -7.17
C ILE A 84 6.71 -19.27 -5.74
N LEU A 85 5.39 -19.37 -5.64
CA LEU A 85 4.68 -19.56 -4.38
C LEU A 85 4.51 -21.03 -4.05
N LEU A 86 4.91 -21.42 -2.85
CA LEU A 86 4.83 -22.78 -2.33
C LEU A 86 3.95 -22.82 -1.08
N ASN A 87 3.19 -23.90 -0.93
CA ASN A 87 2.42 -24.24 0.26
C ASN A 87 3.30 -24.84 1.36
N ALA A 88 2.73 -25.20 2.50
CA ALA A 88 3.45 -25.82 3.61
C ALA A 88 4.10 -27.19 3.24
N ALA A 89 3.58 -27.88 2.22
CA ALA A 89 4.17 -29.12 1.69
C ALA A 89 5.30 -28.88 0.68
N GLY A 90 5.60 -27.62 0.33
CA GLY A 90 6.60 -27.27 -0.68
C GLY A 90 6.09 -27.41 -2.12
N GLU A 91 4.78 -27.42 -2.33
CA GLU A 91 4.15 -27.57 -3.65
C GLU A 91 3.68 -26.21 -4.15
N ARG A 92 3.88 -25.93 -5.45
CA ARG A 92 3.36 -24.73 -6.12
C ARG A 92 1.83 -24.84 -6.23
N PHE A 93 1.10 -23.80 -5.83
CA PHE A 93 -0.36 -23.83 -5.75
C PHE A 93 -1.08 -22.79 -6.62
N THR A 94 -0.36 -21.82 -7.22
CA THR A 94 -0.98 -20.77 -8.02
C THR A 94 -0.09 -20.32 -9.18
N ASP A 95 -0.66 -19.55 -10.12
CA ASP A 95 0.10 -18.78 -11.11
C ASP A 95 0.39 -17.38 -10.53
N GLU A 96 1.66 -17.11 -10.28
CA GLU A 96 2.15 -15.90 -9.62
C GLU A 96 2.02 -14.63 -10.48
N LEU A 97 1.78 -14.78 -11.78
CA LEU A 97 1.66 -13.66 -12.73
C LEU A 97 0.23 -13.15 -12.89
N GLN A 98 -0.73 -13.78 -12.22
CA GLN A 98 -2.11 -13.28 -12.15
C GLN A 98 -2.17 -11.89 -11.44
N PRO A 99 -3.28 -11.13 -11.62
CA PRO A 99 -3.50 -9.88 -10.89
C PRO A 99 -3.33 -10.03 -9.37
N ARG A 100 -2.88 -8.95 -8.70
CA ARG A 100 -2.56 -8.96 -7.26
C ARG A 100 -3.67 -9.49 -6.37
N ASP A 101 -4.91 -9.11 -6.66
CA ASP A 101 -6.10 -9.54 -5.93
C ASP A 101 -6.34 -11.05 -6.06
N VAL A 102 -6.12 -11.61 -7.25
CA VAL A 102 -6.23 -13.05 -7.52
C VAL A 102 -5.15 -13.83 -6.76
N VAL A 103 -3.89 -13.40 -6.85
CA VAL A 103 -2.79 -14.07 -6.15
C VAL A 103 -2.94 -13.95 -4.63
N ALA A 104 -3.34 -12.77 -4.12
CA ALA A 104 -3.59 -12.58 -2.70
C ALA A 104 -4.75 -13.45 -2.18
N ALA A 105 -5.80 -13.66 -2.98
CA ALA A 105 -6.90 -14.56 -2.65
C ALA A 105 -6.43 -16.03 -2.63
N ALA A 106 -5.61 -16.45 -3.61
CA ALA A 106 -5.04 -17.79 -3.66
C ALA A 106 -4.17 -18.08 -2.42
N ILE A 107 -3.30 -17.14 -2.03
CA ILE A 107 -2.48 -17.29 -0.82
C ILE A 107 -3.35 -17.42 0.43
N ARG A 108 -4.37 -16.57 0.61
CA ARG A 108 -5.27 -16.65 1.77
C ARG A 108 -6.04 -17.98 1.84
N GLU A 109 -6.46 -18.49 0.69
CA GLU A 109 -7.15 -19.77 0.64
C GLU A 109 -6.20 -20.91 0.97
N GLN A 110 -4.96 -20.90 0.48
CA GLN A 110 -3.95 -21.91 0.80
C GLN A 110 -3.58 -21.86 2.29
N MET A 111 -3.36 -20.68 2.87
CA MET A 111 -3.12 -20.52 4.31
C MET A 111 -4.23 -21.14 5.17
N LYS A 112 -5.50 -21.03 4.74
CA LYS A 112 -6.62 -21.70 5.45
C LYS A 112 -6.56 -23.21 5.35
N GLN A 113 -6.20 -23.73 4.18
CA GLN A 113 -6.08 -25.17 3.95
C GLN A 113 -4.93 -25.78 4.77
N ASP A 114 -3.81 -25.07 4.81
CA ASP A 114 -2.60 -25.50 5.52
C ASP A 114 -2.65 -25.20 7.04
N GLY A 115 -3.58 -24.33 7.47
CA GLY A 115 -3.68 -23.87 8.86
C GLY A 115 -2.49 -22.99 9.28
N THR A 116 -1.95 -22.19 8.36
CA THR A 116 -0.75 -21.37 8.54
C THR A 116 -1.09 -19.87 8.52
N GLU A 117 -0.18 -19.04 9.04
CA GLU A 117 -0.26 -17.57 8.99
C GLU A 117 0.52 -16.98 7.80
N HIS A 118 1.20 -17.80 7.04
CA HIS A 118 1.99 -17.40 5.85
C HIS A 118 2.12 -18.59 4.89
N GLU A 119 2.49 -18.27 3.66
CA GLU A 119 2.98 -19.23 2.67
C GLU A 119 4.44 -18.92 2.32
N TRP A 120 5.00 -19.61 1.38
CA TRP A 120 6.42 -19.54 1.06
C TRP A 120 6.65 -18.97 -0.33
N LEU A 121 7.63 -18.07 -0.48
CA LEU A 121 8.12 -17.60 -1.77
C LEU A 121 9.53 -18.14 -1.99
N SER A 122 9.71 -18.92 -3.05
CA SER A 122 10.99 -19.53 -3.41
C SER A 122 11.62 -18.81 -4.60
N PHE A 123 12.89 -18.49 -4.46
CA PHE A 123 13.72 -17.95 -5.55
C PHE A 123 14.53 -19.03 -6.29
N ALA A 124 14.32 -20.32 -5.98
CA ALA A 124 15.06 -21.42 -6.61
C ALA A 124 15.03 -21.41 -8.15
N PRO A 125 13.92 -21.00 -8.82
CA PRO A 125 13.92 -20.92 -10.28
C PRO A 125 14.58 -19.64 -10.85
N VAL A 126 14.91 -18.65 -10.00
CA VAL A 126 15.49 -17.36 -10.43
C VAL A 126 17.01 -17.48 -10.54
N GLU A 127 17.58 -16.95 -11.62
CA GLU A 127 19.03 -16.93 -11.81
C GLU A 127 19.74 -16.21 -10.64
N ARG A 128 20.80 -16.81 -10.10
CA ARG A 128 21.51 -16.28 -8.92
C ARG A 128 22.03 -14.87 -9.11
N ASP A 129 22.48 -14.53 -10.31
CA ASP A 129 22.97 -13.18 -10.65
C ASP A 129 21.84 -12.14 -10.65
N VAL A 130 20.63 -12.54 -11.04
CA VAL A 130 19.42 -11.69 -10.92
C VAL A 130 19.10 -11.45 -9.45
N VAL A 131 19.12 -12.49 -8.62
CA VAL A 131 18.86 -12.35 -7.18
C VAL A 131 19.88 -11.43 -6.52
N THR A 132 21.17 -11.63 -6.78
CA THR A 132 22.24 -10.84 -6.17
C THR A 132 22.35 -9.40 -6.70
N GLY A 133 21.93 -9.16 -7.94
CA GLY A 133 21.94 -7.85 -8.59
C GLY A 133 20.63 -7.08 -8.34
N HIS A 134 19.51 -7.59 -8.85
CA HIS A 134 18.23 -6.87 -8.82
C HIS A 134 17.55 -6.90 -7.43
N PHE A 135 17.75 -7.97 -6.64
CA PHE A 135 17.07 -8.17 -5.37
C PHE A 135 18.01 -8.10 -4.16
N ALA A 136 19.18 -7.45 -4.32
CA ALA A 136 20.18 -7.32 -3.26
C ALA A 136 19.60 -6.76 -1.94
N ASN A 137 18.72 -5.74 -2.02
CA ASN A 137 18.08 -5.16 -0.84
C ASN A 137 17.07 -6.12 -0.18
N ILE A 138 16.35 -6.91 -0.98
CA ILE A 138 15.41 -7.92 -0.46
C ILE A 138 16.21 -9.01 0.24
N ARG A 139 17.29 -9.50 -0.40
CA ARG A 139 18.19 -10.49 0.19
C ARG A 139 18.80 -9.99 1.50
N ALA A 140 19.32 -8.77 1.52
CA ALA A 140 19.91 -8.16 2.73
C ALA A 140 18.88 -8.13 3.88
N ARG A 141 17.63 -7.74 3.59
CA ARG A 141 16.58 -7.71 4.61
C ARG A 141 16.21 -9.11 5.12
N CYS A 142 16.16 -10.10 4.24
CA CYS A 142 15.87 -11.49 4.64
C CYS A 142 17.02 -12.09 5.47
N LEU A 143 18.26 -11.72 5.17
CA LEU A 143 19.43 -12.13 5.95
C LEU A 143 19.40 -11.59 7.40
N GLU A 144 18.80 -10.41 7.64
CA GLU A 144 18.59 -9.89 9.00
C GLU A 144 17.68 -10.82 9.82
N ASP A 145 16.75 -11.52 9.16
CA ASP A 145 15.88 -12.54 9.78
C ASP A 145 16.50 -13.96 9.73
N GLY A 146 17.78 -14.08 9.33
CA GLY A 146 18.54 -15.32 9.27
C GLY A 146 18.25 -16.21 8.06
N ARG A 147 17.62 -15.68 7.00
CA ARG A 147 17.23 -16.42 5.79
C ARG A 147 17.93 -15.88 4.55
N ASP A 148 18.63 -16.76 3.82
CA ASP A 148 19.16 -16.40 2.51
C ASP A 148 18.20 -16.89 1.40
N ILE A 149 17.63 -15.95 0.65
CA ILE A 149 16.70 -16.24 -0.46
C ILE A 149 17.34 -17.04 -1.60
N LEU A 150 18.68 -17.16 -1.62
CA LEU A 150 19.40 -18.01 -2.55
C LEU A 150 19.35 -19.49 -2.19
N ASP A 151 19.12 -19.82 -0.93
CA ASP A 151 19.28 -21.17 -0.40
C ASP A 151 17.96 -21.74 0.16
N GLU A 152 17.03 -20.87 0.59
CA GLU A 152 15.75 -21.30 1.14
C GLU A 152 14.60 -20.35 0.79
N PRO A 153 13.33 -20.83 0.76
CA PRO A 153 12.16 -19.97 0.60
C PRO A 153 11.95 -19.08 1.82
N ILE A 154 11.30 -17.94 1.59
CA ILE A 154 10.96 -16.95 2.62
C ILE A 154 9.45 -16.94 2.90
N PRO A 155 9.04 -16.69 4.17
CA PRO A 155 7.62 -16.62 4.51
C PRO A 155 7.00 -15.32 3.99
N VAL A 156 5.84 -15.42 3.32
CA VAL A 156 5.11 -14.27 2.78
C VAL A 156 3.63 -14.34 3.14
N THR A 157 3.02 -13.17 3.33
CA THR A 157 1.60 -13.06 3.66
C THR A 157 0.96 -11.91 2.88
N PRO A 158 -0.33 -12.03 2.49
CA PRO A 158 -1.07 -10.92 1.89
C PRO A 158 -1.14 -9.72 2.84
N THR A 159 -0.72 -8.57 2.34
CA THR A 159 -0.43 -7.38 3.14
C THR A 159 -1.15 -6.17 2.56
N GLN A 160 -1.80 -5.37 3.40
CA GLN A 160 -2.35 -4.09 2.97
C GLN A 160 -1.22 -3.22 2.36
N HIS A 161 -1.50 -2.60 1.22
CA HIS A 161 -0.47 -1.89 0.48
C HIS A 161 -0.86 -0.48 0.04
N TYR A 162 -2.11 -0.28 -0.43
CA TYR A 162 -2.58 1.03 -0.89
C TYR A 162 -4.09 1.17 -0.70
N PHE A 163 -4.53 2.37 -0.35
CA PHE A 163 -5.93 2.72 -0.21
C PHE A 163 -6.36 3.57 -1.42
N MET A 164 -7.24 3.04 -2.28
CA MET A 164 -7.73 3.75 -3.47
C MET A 164 -9.01 4.54 -3.22
N GLY A 165 -9.69 4.29 -2.11
CA GLY A 165 -10.80 5.08 -1.60
C GLY A 165 -10.33 6.33 -0.86
N GLY A 166 -11.24 7.00 -0.16
CA GLY A 166 -10.93 8.13 0.70
C GLY A 166 -11.80 9.34 0.47
N VAL A 167 -11.27 10.51 0.76
CA VAL A 167 -11.96 11.78 0.56
C VAL A 167 -12.16 12.03 -0.94
N TRP A 168 -13.43 12.15 -1.36
CA TRP A 168 -13.73 12.45 -2.76
C TRP A 168 -13.13 13.78 -3.18
N VAL A 169 -12.52 13.80 -4.36
CA VAL A 169 -12.01 15.03 -4.98
C VAL A 169 -12.32 15.07 -6.47
N ASP A 170 -12.47 16.29 -6.97
CA ASP A 170 -12.57 16.52 -8.41
C ASP A 170 -11.19 16.50 -9.11
N LYS A 171 -11.19 16.83 -10.40
CA LYS A 171 -9.98 16.89 -11.21
C LYS A 171 -8.91 17.89 -10.71
N ASP A 172 -9.29 18.85 -9.89
CA ASP A 172 -8.42 19.89 -9.33
C ASP A 172 -8.14 19.69 -7.83
N GLY A 173 -8.45 18.52 -7.31
CA GLY A 173 -8.21 18.14 -5.90
C GLY A 173 -9.14 18.82 -4.91
N ARG A 174 -10.24 19.45 -5.36
CA ARG A 174 -11.22 20.06 -4.47
C ARG A 174 -12.11 19.00 -3.84
N THR A 175 -12.34 19.10 -2.54
CA THR A 175 -13.33 18.27 -1.84
C THR A 175 -14.73 18.85 -1.94
N SER A 176 -15.73 18.20 -1.34
CA SER A 176 -17.08 18.74 -1.19
C SER A 176 -17.16 19.94 -0.21
N MET A 177 -16.14 20.16 0.61
CA MET A 177 -16.06 21.30 1.52
C MET A 177 -15.31 22.44 0.84
N PRO A 178 -15.87 23.67 0.79
CA PRO A 178 -15.17 24.83 0.25
C PRO A 178 -13.81 25.07 0.92
N GLU A 179 -12.83 25.50 0.15
CA GLU A 179 -11.46 25.83 0.59
C GLU A 179 -10.65 24.64 1.12
N LEU A 180 -11.21 23.40 1.07
CA LEU A 180 -10.53 22.18 1.43
C LEU A 180 -10.22 21.35 0.18
N TYR A 181 -8.98 20.89 0.09
CA TYR A 181 -8.42 20.08 -0.97
C TYR A 181 -7.82 18.79 -0.41
N ALA A 182 -7.70 17.76 -1.25
CA ALA A 182 -6.96 16.57 -0.89
C ALA A 182 -6.19 16.02 -2.10
N ALA A 183 -5.03 15.42 -1.84
CA ALA A 183 -4.19 14.78 -2.86
C ALA A 183 -3.37 13.63 -2.27
N GLY A 184 -2.94 12.69 -3.12
CA GLY A 184 -2.28 11.48 -2.71
C GLY A 184 -3.24 10.47 -2.09
N GLU A 185 -2.74 9.50 -1.36
CA GLU A 185 -3.50 8.34 -0.87
C GLU A 185 -4.68 8.67 0.06
N THR A 186 -4.76 9.90 0.57
CA THR A 186 -5.92 10.37 1.34
C THR A 186 -7.14 10.69 0.46
N ALA A 187 -6.92 10.89 -0.86
CA ALA A 187 -7.93 11.35 -1.81
C ALA A 187 -8.43 10.23 -2.72
N CYS A 188 -9.73 10.15 -2.91
CA CYS A 188 -10.36 9.34 -3.94
C CYS A 188 -10.68 10.19 -5.17
N ASN A 189 -9.82 10.19 -6.17
CA ASN A 189 -9.99 10.87 -7.46
C ASN A 189 -10.45 9.92 -8.59
N GLY A 190 -10.61 8.64 -8.29
CA GLY A 190 -11.11 7.60 -9.21
C GLY A 190 -10.09 7.05 -10.20
N VAL A 191 -8.88 7.62 -10.32
CA VAL A 191 -7.89 7.22 -11.35
C VAL A 191 -7.42 5.77 -11.22
N HIS A 192 -7.42 5.23 -10.03
CA HIS A 192 -6.95 3.88 -9.76
C HIS A 192 -8.03 2.81 -9.89
N GLY A 193 -9.31 3.19 -9.86
CA GLY A 193 -10.40 2.22 -9.76
C GLY A 193 -10.23 1.32 -8.54
N LYS A 194 -10.61 0.05 -8.68
CA LYS A 194 -10.57 -0.94 -7.59
C LYS A 194 -9.21 -1.63 -7.41
N ASN A 195 -8.30 -1.48 -8.38
CA ASN A 195 -7.00 -2.16 -8.35
C ASN A 195 -5.93 -1.29 -9.03
N ARG A 196 -5.10 -0.62 -8.22
CA ARG A 196 -4.08 0.33 -8.67
C ARG A 196 -2.96 -0.36 -9.43
N LEU A 197 -2.59 0.20 -10.58
CA LEU A 197 -1.39 -0.20 -11.31
C LEU A 197 -0.13 0.11 -10.49
N ALA A 198 0.84 -0.79 -10.54
CA ALA A 198 2.11 -0.64 -9.81
C ALA A 198 2.76 0.74 -10.08
N SER A 199 3.25 1.39 -9.03
CA SER A 199 3.91 2.70 -9.02
C SER A 199 3.04 3.91 -9.45
N ASN A 200 1.81 3.72 -9.92
CA ASN A 200 0.97 4.79 -10.44
C ASN A 200 0.53 5.81 -9.37
N SER A 201 0.58 5.45 -8.09
CA SER A 201 0.30 6.37 -6.98
C SER A 201 1.24 7.56 -6.89
N LEU A 202 2.50 7.41 -7.31
CA LEU A 202 3.45 8.52 -7.33
C LEU A 202 3.05 9.56 -8.39
N LEU A 203 2.65 9.10 -9.58
CA LEU A 203 2.17 9.98 -10.66
C LEU A 203 0.87 10.68 -10.25
N GLU A 204 -0.06 9.95 -9.66
CA GLU A 204 -1.32 10.49 -9.14
C GLU A 204 -1.04 11.62 -8.12
N SER A 205 -0.23 11.37 -7.10
CA SER A 205 0.09 12.35 -6.07
C SER A 205 0.71 13.62 -6.65
N LEU A 206 1.63 13.49 -7.62
CA LEU A 206 2.26 14.64 -8.30
C LEU A 206 1.25 15.43 -9.13
N VAL A 207 0.39 14.75 -9.89
CA VAL A 207 -0.59 15.41 -10.77
C VAL A 207 -1.63 16.15 -9.95
N TRP A 208 -2.29 15.48 -9.00
CA TRP A 208 -3.34 16.13 -8.19
C TRP A 208 -2.79 17.18 -7.25
N GLY A 209 -1.63 16.95 -6.63
CA GLY A 209 -0.96 17.99 -5.83
C GLY A 209 -0.65 19.25 -6.63
N ARG A 210 -0.16 19.11 -7.88
CA ARG A 210 0.09 20.24 -8.77
C ARG A 210 -1.21 20.94 -9.19
N ARG A 211 -2.26 20.20 -9.53
CA ARG A 211 -3.56 20.75 -9.95
C ARG A 211 -4.21 21.51 -8.81
N ALA A 212 -4.23 20.93 -7.61
CA ALA A 212 -4.75 21.62 -6.42
C ALA A 212 -4.00 22.93 -6.15
N ALA A 213 -2.67 22.91 -6.18
CA ALA A 213 -1.87 24.13 -5.98
C ALA A 213 -2.13 25.19 -7.06
N TRP A 214 -2.30 24.77 -8.32
CA TRP A 214 -2.64 25.68 -9.40
C TRP A 214 -4.01 26.33 -9.18
N TYR A 215 -5.04 25.52 -8.90
CA TYR A 215 -6.40 26.00 -8.65
C TYR A 215 -6.47 26.93 -7.43
N MET A 216 -5.82 26.60 -6.32
CA MET A 216 -5.72 27.47 -5.14
C MET A 216 -5.16 28.85 -5.46
N ARG A 217 -4.24 28.93 -6.44
CA ARG A 217 -3.59 30.19 -6.84
C ARG A 217 -4.43 31.00 -7.82
N THR A 218 -5.06 30.37 -8.80
CA THR A 218 -5.67 31.03 -9.96
C THR A 218 -7.20 31.05 -9.95
N GLY A 219 -7.82 30.07 -9.31
CA GLY A 219 -9.25 29.76 -9.43
C GLY A 219 -9.63 29.15 -10.78
N GLU A 220 -8.65 28.74 -11.60
CA GLU A 220 -8.84 28.21 -12.96
C GLU A 220 -8.43 26.73 -13.04
N SER A 221 -9.22 25.94 -13.79
CA SER A 221 -9.03 24.49 -14.02
C SER A 221 -8.16 24.20 -15.23
#